data_a4a529df5c176dcf6f7b517e5c429afc
#
_entry.id   a4a529df5c176dcf6f7b517e5c429afc
#
_cell.length_a   1.000
_cell.length_b   1.000
_cell.length_c   1.000
_cell.angle_alpha   90.00
_cell.angle_beta   90.00
_cell.angle_gamma   90.00
#
_symmetry.space_group_name_H-M   'P 1'
#
loop_
_entity.id
_entity.type
_entity.pdbx_description
1 polymer ?
#
loop_
_entity_poly.entity_id
_entity_poly.type
_entity_poly.pdbx_seq_one_letter_code
_entity_poly.pdbx_strand_id
1 'polypeptide(L)'
;MENIYQFNIINKVNINEVTKDDNNSILLIKINPNIQNEFIIVNSNFVMYYLQINIMNYNIQIIGEYKEHKERINDISFFVSNSSPWKESFVSGDNEGLILIWNSGSKNSSYKLSTNGKGQVLTLDTKEFLLAAGYGNVISIWDTRKMKQIGKSSFGHSELVRCVKFYDIYLLTAGEDNIINIFNLKNTDIDSKEVNKNLLNKDNIEATINLGQSVLNVFPIQTGYISAITTVNTFHVVSLENCTSQYEFDAKNEELKINYILESYFNQNSKNIELLVGSFQGRICLINIFIDNKGNGKYNIKYFLDTNIEQMFNSAGRFSEKLYILVSDTGLIYLLSTDNQNKYINNNNNIINNKNDMIDY
;
A
#
# COMPACT_ATOMS: atom_id res chain seq x y z
N MET A 1 -29.85 -1.11 11.57
CA MET A 1 -28.52 -1.55 12.04
C MET A 1 -28.04 -2.61 11.07
N GLU A 2 -26.90 -2.38 10.38
CA GLU A 2 -26.29 -3.41 9.57
C GLU A 2 -25.59 -4.42 10.49
N ASN A 3 -25.56 -5.70 10.08
CA ASN A 3 -24.92 -6.73 10.87
C ASN A 3 -23.39 -6.57 10.75
N ILE A 4 -22.69 -6.54 11.89
CA ILE A 4 -21.23 -6.64 11.94
C ILE A 4 -20.87 -8.12 12.03
N TYR A 5 -19.92 -8.57 11.21
CA TYR A 5 -19.48 -9.95 11.17
C TYR A 5 -18.09 -10.08 11.78
N GLN A 6 -17.73 -11.28 12.20
CA GLN A 6 -16.38 -11.57 12.66
C GLN A 6 -15.53 -12.11 11.52
N PHE A 7 -14.28 -11.65 11.41
CA PHE A 7 -13.29 -12.30 10.56
C PHE A 7 -13.04 -13.72 11.04
N ASN A 8 -12.92 -14.64 10.11
CA ASN A 8 -12.45 -15.99 10.39
C ASN A 8 -10.92 -16.04 10.21
N ILE A 9 -10.19 -16.39 11.29
CA ILE A 9 -8.76 -16.68 11.20
C ILE A 9 -8.60 -18.07 10.59
N ILE A 10 -8.15 -18.12 9.34
CA ILE A 10 -7.91 -19.39 8.63
C ILE A 10 -6.58 -19.99 9.07
N ASN A 11 -5.55 -19.17 9.19
CA ASN A 11 -4.23 -19.59 9.62
C ASN A 11 -3.53 -18.45 10.38
N LYS A 12 -2.66 -18.83 11.30
CA LYS A 12 -1.79 -17.93 12.06
C LYS A 12 -0.42 -18.58 12.15
N VAL A 13 0.58 -17.90 11.60
CA VAL A 13 1.95 -18.42 11.50
C VAL A 13 2.92 -17.45 12.16
N ASN A 14 3.80 -17.95 13.00
CA ASN A 14 4.93 -17.19 13.49
C ASN A 14 6.08 -17.31 12.49
N ILE A 15 6.52 -16.19 11.92
CA ILE A 15 7.60 -16.17 10.94
C ILE A 15 8.90 -16.74 11.52
N ASN A 16 9.16 -16.55 12.82
CA ASN A 16 10.36 -17.03 13.49
C ASN A 16 10.45 -18.57 13.47
N GLU A 17 9.30 -19.26 13.54
CA GLU A 17 9.25 -20.72 13.43
C GLU A 17 9.57 -21.20 12.01
N VAL A 18 9.17 -20.40 10.99
CA VAL A 18 9.36 -20.73 9.58
C VAL A 18 10.79 -20.40 9.13
N THR A 19 11.33 -19.28 9.58
CA THR A 19 12.69 -18.82 9.20
C THR A 19 13.79 -19.37 10.08
N LYS A 20 13.44 -19.91 11.25
CA LYS A 20 14.36 -20.35 12.32
C LYS A 20 15.26 -19.22 12.85
N ASP A 21 14.78 -17.99 12.74
CA ASP A 21 15.42 -16.80 13.27
C ASP A 21 14.64 -16.29 14.47
N ASP A 22 15.29 -16.06 15.61
CA ASP A 22 14.65 -15.54 16.80
C ASP A 22 14.47 -14.01 16.73
N ASN A 23 13.32 -13.53 17.24
CA ASN A 23 13.00 -12.11 17.42
C ASN A 23 12.88 -11.24 16.16
N ASN A 24 12.37 -11.79 15.06
CA ASN A 24 12.08 -11.03 13.86
C ASN A 24 10.68 -10.43 13.88
N SER A 25 10.56 -9.11 13.91
CA SER A 25 9.31 -8.43 13.56
C SER A 25 9.18 -8.33 12.04
N ILE A 26 7.94 -8.30 11.55
CA ILE A 26 7.67 -8.08 10.13
C ILE A 26 7.35 -6.60 9.93
N LEU A 27 8.09 -5.96 9.02
CA LEU A 27 7.98 -4.54 8.76
C LEU A 27 6.99 -4.23 7.63
N LEU A 28 6.95 -5.09 6.62
CA LEU A 28 6.24 -4.83 5.37
C LEU A 28 5.77 -6.15 4.74
N ILE A 29 4.62 -6.09 4.08
CA ILE A 29 4.13 -7.15 3.18
C ILE A 29 3.76 -6.55 1.82
N LYS A 30 4.05 -7.26 0.74
CA LYS A 30 3.56 -6.95 -0.62
C LYS A 30 3.07 -8.20 -1.31
N ILE A 31 1.82 -8.16 -1.78
CA ILE A 31 1.19 -9.24 -2.54
C ILE A 31 1.70 -9.20 -3.98
N ASN A 32 2.00 -10.38 -4.54
CA ASN A 32 2.33 -10.49 -5.95
C ASN A 32 1.05 -10.36 -6.80
N PRO A 33 0.90 -9.32 -7.62
CA PRO A 33 -0.30 -9.15 -8.44
C PRO A 33 -0.36 -10.08 -9.65
N ASN A 34 0.77 -10.70 -10.03
CA ASN A 34 0.86 -11.56 -11.21
C ASN A 34 0.64 -13.03 -10.88
N ILE A 35 0.94 -13.45 -9.65
CA ILE A 35 0.88 -14.84 -9.22
C ILE A 35 0.02 -14.92 -7.96
N GLN A 36 -1.08 -15.61 -8.09
CA GLN A 36 -2.05 -15.75 -7.01
C GLN A 36 -1.43 -16.49 -5.81
N ASN A 37 -1.72 -16.02 -4.61
CA ASN A 37 -1.26 -16.57 -3.33
C ASN A 37 0.26 -16.46 -3.06
N GLU A 38 0.95 -15.61 -3.77
CA GLU A 38 2.34 -15.28 -3.50
C GLU A 38 2.50 -13.87 -2.95
N PHE A 39 3.46 -13.70 -2.06
CA PHE A 39 3.74 -12.42 -1.43
C PHE A 39 5.17 -12.35 -0.90
N ILE A 40 5.67 -11.14 -0.69
CA ILE A 40 6.96 -10.89 -0.03
C ILE A 40 6.71 -10.24 1.32
N ILE A 41 7.44 -10.67 2.34
CA ILE A 41 7.56 -9.97 3.61
C ILE A 41 9.00 -9.47 3.79
N VAL A 42 9.12 -8.38 4.56
CA VAL A 42 10.42 -7.86 5.02
C VAL A 42 10.47 -7.97 6.53
N ASN A 43 11.52 -8.55 7.06
CA ASN A 43 11.74 -8.63 8.50
C ASN A 43 12.62 -7.48 9.03
N SER A 44 12.74 -7.37 10.36
CA SER A 44 13.57 -6.36 11.02
C SER A 44 15.08 -6.50 10.78
N ASN A 45 15.53 -7.64 10.27
CA ASN A 45 16.93 -7.89 9.87
C ASN A 45 17.18 -7.57 8.39
N PHE A 46 16.23 -6.87 7.72
CA PHE A 46 16.30 -6.45 6.32
C PHE A 46 16.38 -7.60 5.32
N VAL A 47 15.90 -8.76 5.72
CA VAL A 47 15.75 -9.94 4.86
C VAL A 47 14.36 -9.92 4.24
N MET A 48 14.29 -10.15 2.95
CA MET A 48 13.03 -10.38 2.25
C MET A 48 12.81 -11.89 2.11
N TYR A 49 11.63 -12.35 2.48
CA TYR A 49 11.18 -13.73 2.25
C TYR A 49 10.05 -13.70 1.23
N TYR A 50 10.19 -14.48 0.18
CA TYR A 50 9.15 -14.73 -0.80
C TYR A 50 8.40 -15.99 -0.37
N LEU A 51 7.10 -15.84 -0.19
CA LEU A 51 6.25 -16.84 0.42
C LEU A 51 5.09 -17.20 -0.50
N GLN A 52 4.63 -18.44 -0.39
CA GLN A 52 3.47 -18.93 -1.10
C GLN A 52 2.49 -19.58 -0.11
N ILE A 53 1.19 -19.30 -0.31
CA ILE A 53 0.11 -19.95 0.41
C ILE A 53 -0.39 -21.13 -0.41
N ASN A 54 -0.40 -22.31 0.19
CA ASN A 54 -1.08 -23.46 -0.39
C ASN A 54 -2.61 -23.30 -0.23
N ILE A 55 -3.34 -23.17 -1.32
CA ILE A 55 -4.78 -22.88 -1.33
C ILE A 55 -5.61 -24.00 -0.66
N MET A 56 -5.13 -25.25 -0.69
CA MET A 56 -5.89 -26.39 -0.17
C MET A 56 -5.89 -26.48 1.36
N ASN A 57 -4.78 -26.12 2.00
CA ASN A 57 -4.61 -26.22 3.44
C ASN A 57 -4.16 -24.93 4.13
N TYR A 58 -4.02 -23.86 3.36
CA TYR A 58 -3.58 -22.54 3.79
C TYR A 58 -2.22 -22.50 4.48
N ASN A 59 -1.38 -23.51 4.29
CA ASN A 59 -0.01 -23.51 4.80
C ASN A 59 0.84 -22.52 4.02
N ILE A 60 1.71 -21.81 4.74
CA ILE A 60 2.65 -20.82 4.19
C ILE A 60 4.02 -21.49 4.11
N GLN A 61 4.65 -21.39 2.94
CA GLN A 61 6.01 -21.89 2.72
C GLN A 61 6.91 -20.81 2.13
N ILE A 62 8.20 -20.83 2.49
CA ILE A 62 9.20 -19.95 1.91
C ILE A 62 9.63 -20.54 0.57
N ILE A 63 9.53 -19.75 -0.51
CA ILE A 63 9.99 -20.13 -1.85
C ILE A 63 11.22 -19.33 -2.29
N GLY A 64 11.57 -18.26 -1.59
CA GLY A 64 12.77 -17.46 -1.85
C GLY A 64 13.23 -16.65 -0.64
N GLU A 65 14.53 -16.37 -0.58
CA GLU A 65 15.16 -15.57 0.47
C GLU A 65 16.20 -14.63 -0.16
N TYR A 66 16.16 -13.32 0.20
CA TYR A 66 16.98 -12.27 -0.40
C TYR A 66 17.63 -11.40 0.69
N LYS A 67 18.99 -11.31 0.67
CA LYS A 67 19.81 -10.74 1.77
C LYS A 67 20.84 -9.68 1.35
N GLU A 68 20.67 -9.03 0.20
CA GLU A 68 21.69 -8.08 -0.28
C GLU A 68 21.57 -6.69 0.37
N HIS A 69 20.39 -6.29 0.84
CA HIS A 69 20.22 -5.03 1.57
C HIS A 69 20.93 -5.10 2.92
N LYS A 70 21.61 -4.01 3.28
CA LYS A 70 22.30 -3.85 4.57
C LYS A 70 21.57 -2.88 5.49
N GLU A 71 20.59 -2.19 4.96
CA GLU A 71 19.79 -1.19 5.62
C GLU A 71 18.31 -1.49 5.47
N ARG A 72 17.51 -0.78 6.27
CA ARG A 72 16.06 -0.95 6.29
C ARG A 72 15.45 -0.80 4.90
N ILE A 73 14.74 -1.82 4.46
CA ILE A 73 13.94 -1.80 3.26
C ILE A 73 12.62 -1.09 3.58
N ASN A 74 12.31 -0.03 2.83
CA ASN A 74 11.13 0.79 3.06
C ASN A 74 9.97 0.43 2.15
N ASP A 75 10.25 -0.01 0.92
CA ASP A 75 9.19 -0.37 -0.02
C ASP A 75 9.65 -1.45 -1.01
N ILE A 76 8.65 -2.19 -1.51
CA ILE A 76 8.79 -3.22 -2.54
C ILE A 76 7.66 -3.01 -3.55
N SER A 77 7.95 -3.20 -4.84
CA SER A 77 6.93 -3.25 -5.88
C SER A 77 7.20 -4.41 -6.84
N PHE A 78 6.13 -5.12 -7.23
CA PHE A 78 6.20 -6.13 -8.28
C PHE A 78 5.96 -5.48 -9.64
N PHE A 79 6.70 -5.90 -10.66
CA PHE A 79 6.40 -5.48 -12.03
C PHE A 79 5.09 -6.13 -12.49
N VAL A 80 4.11 -5.31 -12.82
CA VAL A 80 2.85 -5.77 -13.41
C VAL A 80 3.04 -5.83 -14.92
N SER A 81 3.42 -7.01 -15.43
CA SER A 81 3.68 -7.23 -16.84
C SER A 81 3.27 -8.63 -17.26
N ASN A 82 2.73 -8.75 -18.45
CA ASN A 82 2.44 -10.05 -19.08
C ASN A 82 3.65 -10.61 -19.85
N SER A 83 4.72 -9.83 -20.00
CA SER A 83 5.91 -10.20 -20.76
C SER A 83 7.10 -10.54 -19.86
N SER A 84 7.83 -11.61 -20.20
CA SER A 84 9.12 -11.90 -19.62
C SER A 84 10.15 -10.83 -20.04
N PRO A 85 11.14 -10.45 -19.19
CA PRO A 85 11.47 -11.07 -17.89
C PRO A 85 10.74 -10.47 -16.69
N TRP A 86 9.91 -9.43 -16.88
CA TRP A 86 9.37 -8.60 -15.80
C TRP A 86 8.26 -9.28 -15.00
N LYS A 87 7.56 -10.28 -15.58
CA LYS A 87 6.46 -11.00 -14.91
C LYS A 87 6.84 -11.60 -13.55
N GLU A 88 8.09 -12.06 -13.42
CA GLU A 88 8.61 -12.69 -12.20
C GLU A 88 9.60 -11.78 -11.47
N SER A 89 9.52 -10.47 -11.74
CA SER A 89 10.48 -9.52 -11.20
C SER A 89 9.81 -8.60 -10.19
N PHE A 90 10.60 -8.16 -9.23
CA PHE A 90 10.22 -7.15 -8.26
C PHE A 90 11.39 -6.22 -7.96
N VAL A 91 11.10 -5.11 -7.33
CA VAL A 91 12.08 -4.09 -6.95
C VAL A 91 11.94 -3.78 -5.47
N SER A 92 13.06 -3.50 -4.80
CA SER A 92 13.12 -3.08 -3.40
C SER A 92 13.99 -1.84 -3.24
N GLY A 93 13.67 -0.99 -2.26
CA GLY A 93 14.41 0.23 -1.96
C GLY A 93 14.68 0.40 -0.48
N ASP A 94 15.86 0.93 -0.13
CA ASP A 94 16.32 1.04 1.26
C ASP A 94 16.68 2.45 1.72
N ASN A 95 17.05 2.56 2.98
CA ASN A 95 17.42 3.80 3.65
C ASN A 95 18.73 4.43 3.15
N GLU A 96 19.63 3.67 2.53
CA GLU A 96 20.85 4.24 1.91
C GLU A 96 20.62 4.73 0.48
N GLY A 97 19.41 4.58 -0.05
CA GLY A 97 19.09 4.99 -1.41
C GLY A 97 19.46 3.94 -2.46
N LEU A 98 19.66 2.69 -2.05
CA LEU A 98 19.89 1.57 -2.95
C LEU A 98 18.55 1.02 -3.43
N ILE A 99 18.44 0.83 -4.74
CA ILE A 99 17.31 0.17 -5.39
C ILE A 99 17.81 -1.10 -6.05
N LEU A 100 17.25 -2.24 -5.67
CA LEU A 100 17.61 -3.55 -6.23
C LEU A 100 16.46 -4.11 -7.06
N ILE A 101 16.76 -4.58 -8.25
CA ILE A 101 15.79 -5.29 -9.11
C ILE A 101 16.12 -6.77 -9.05
N TRP A 102 15.11 -7.57 -8.78
CA TRP A 102 15.21 -9.00 -8.54
C TRP A 102 14.41 -9.78 -9.57
N ASN A 103 14.88 -10.99 -9.84
CA ASN A 103 14.05 -12.04 -10.42
C ASN A 103 13.76 -13.06 -9.33
N SER A 104 12.51 -13.50 -9.18
CA SER A 104 12.05 -14.38 -8.10
C SER A 104 12.78 -15.74 -8.06
N GLY A 105 13.28 -16.20 -9.19
CA GLY A 105 14.09 -17.43 -9.31
C GLY A 105 15.58 -17.27 -8.96
N SER A 106 16.05 -16.06 -8.64
CA SER A 106 17.49 -15.80 -8.36
C SER A 106 17.68 -15.25 -6.96
N LYS A 107 18.68 -15.78 -6.24
CA LYS A 107 19.06 -15.27 -4.91
C LYS A 107 19.74 -13.89 -4.94
N ASN A 108 20.31 -13.53 -6.08
CA ASN A 108 21.03 -12.27 -6.27
C ASN A 108 20.22 -11.30 -7.11
N SER A 109 20.37 -10.01 -6.81
CA SER A 109 19.74 -8.95 -7.59
C SER A 109 20.28 -8.95 -9.03
N SER A 110 19.40 -8.73 -10.00
CA SER A 110 19.75 -8.64 -11.41
C SER A 110 20.39 -7.30 -11.74
N TYR A 111 19.93 -6.23 -11.10
CA TYR A 111 20.40 -4.86 -11.33
C TYR A 111 20.38 -4.05 -10.03
N LYS A 112 21.32 -3.09 -9.96
CA LYS A 112 21.45 -2.13 -8.85
C LYS A 112 21.37 -0.71 -9.38
N LEU A 113 20.48 0.07 -8.81
CA LEU A 113 20.36 1.50 -9.04
C LEU A 113 20.63 2.22 -7.72
N SER A 114 21.13 3.45 -7.79
CA SER A 114 21.42 4.25 -6.59
C SER A 114 20.88 5.66 -6.77
N THR A 115 20.41 6.25 -5.67
CA THR A 115 20.06 7.68 -5.59
C THR A 115 21.32 8.57 -5.55
N ASN A 116 22.53 7.98 -5.53
CA ASN A 116 23.81 8.69 -5.41
C ASN A 116 23.88 9.58 -4.16
N GLY A 117 23.44 9.05 -3.02
CA GLY A 117 23.46 9.75 -1.74
C GLY A 117 22.41 10.87 -1.59
N LYS A 118 21.39 10.90 -2.46
CA LYS A 118 20.35 11.95 -2.45
C LYS A 118 19.17 11.64 -1.53
N GLY A 119 19.32 10.65 -0.67
CA GLY A 119 18.32 10.30 0.35
C GLY A 119 17.84 8.86 0.26
N GLN A 120 17.16 8.45 1.32
CA GLN A 120 16.53 7.15 1.46
C GLN A 120 15.42 6.96 0.41
N VAL A 121 15.32 5.78 -0.16
CA VAL A 121 14.18 5.38 -0.99
C VAL A 121 13.02 5.05 -0.07
N LEU A 122 11.97 5.84 -0.12
CA LEU A 122 10.79 5.66 0.75
C LEU A 122 9.65 4.95 0.06
N THR A 123 9.58 5.05 -1.26
CA THR A 123 8.46 4.53 -2.04
C THR A 123 8.89 4.14 -3.44
N LEU A 124 8.31 3.08 -3.94
CA LEU A 124 8.53 2.52 -5.26
C LEU A 124 7.20 2.14 -5.90
N ASP A 125 7.10 2.32 -7.20
CA ASP A 125 6.04 1.69 -7.98
C ASP A 125 6.53 1.32 -9.38
N THR A 126 5.88 0.33 -9.97
CA THR A 126 6.26 -0.19 -11.28
C THR A 126 5.03 -0.33 -12.17
N LYS A 127 5.23 -0.07 -13.45
CA LYS A 127 4.22 -0.28 -14.48
C LYS A 127 4.90 -0.75 -15.77
N GLU A 128 4.57 -1.96 -16.22
CA GLU A 128 5.23 -2.59 -17.35
C GLU A 128 6.76 -2.59 -17.18
N PHE A 129 7.49 -1.78 -17.96
CA PHE A 129 8.94 -1.61 -17.87
C PHE A 129 9.36 -0.30 -17.19
N LEU A 130 8.43 0.44 -16.64
CA LEU A 130 8.73 1.67 -15.91
C LEU A 130 8.90 1.38 -14.42
N LEU A 131 9.88 2.03 -13.83
CA LEU A 131 10.11 2.08 -12.40
C LEU A 131 10.08 3.52 -11.94
N ALA A 132 9.22 3.87 -10.99
CA ALA A 132 9.21 5.15 -10.29
C ALA A 132 9.74 4.98 -8.87
N ALA A 133 10.49 5.95 -8.38
CA ALA A 133 10.94 6.01 -6.98
C ALA A 133 10.86 7.43 -6.43
N GLY A 134 10.44 7.52 -5.15
CA GLY A 134 10.55 8.71 -4.32
C GLY A 134 11.68 8.55 -3.31
N TYR A 135 12.61 9.52 -3.27
CA TYR A 135 13.73 9.53 -2.34
C TYR A 135 14.09 10.96 -1.92
N GLY A 136 14.15 11.21 -0.61
CA GLY A 136 14.16 12.58 -0.12
C GLY A 136 12.95 13.32 -0.68
N ASN A 137 13.17 14.50 -1.24
CA ASN A 137 12.15 15.28 -1.97
C ASN A 137 12.19 15.08 -3.50
N VAL A 138 12.91 14.08 -3.97
CA VAL A 138 13.12 13.81 -5.39
C VAL A 138 12.27 12.66 -5.87
N ILE A 139 11.73 12.77 -7.07
CA ILE A 139 11.05 11.71 -7.81
C ILE A 139 11.89 11.38 -9.04
N SER A 140 12.04 10.10 -9.34
CA SER A 140 12.67 9.65 -10.58
C SER A 140 11.92 8.52 -11.24
N ILE A 141 12.01 8.45 -12.58
CA ILE A 141 11.48 7.35 -13.41
C ILE A 141 12.63 6.77 -14.25
N TRP A 142 12.67 5.44 -14.33
CA TRP A 142 13.59 4.69 -15.18
C TRP A 142 12.84 3.83 -16.19
N ASP A 143 13.40 3.71 -17.40
CA ASP A 143 13.09 2.63 -18.34
C ASP A 143 13.99 1.44 -17.98
N THR A 144 13.41 0.40 -17.42
CA THR A 144 14.14 -0.77 -16.94
C THR A 144 14.65 -1.68 -18.08
N ARG A 145 14.14 -1.54 -19.30
CA ARG A 145 14.68 -2.24 -20.48
C ARG A 145 16.09 -1.73 -20.83
N LYS A 146 16.31 -0.44 -20.62
CA LYS A 146 17.56 0.26 -20.95
C LYS A 146 18.38 0.60 -19.70
N MET A 147 17.84 0.36 -18.49
CA MET A 147 18.37 0.81 -17.19
C MET A 147 18.73 2.29 -17.19
N LYS A 148 17.92 3.09 -17.88
CA LYS A 148 18.16 4.52 -18.08
C LYS A 148 17.11 5.34 -17.32
N GLN A 149 17.57 6.35 -16.56
CA GLN A 149 16.69 7.35 -16.00
C GLN A 149 16.12 8.23 -17.12
N ILE A 150 14.80 8.31 -17.20
CA ILE A 150 14.05 9.03 -18.24
C ILE A 150 13.26 10.21 -17.68
N GLY A 151 13.15 10.31 -16.36
CA GLY A 151 12.51 11.42 -15.68
C GLY A 151 13.11 11.66 -14.30
N LYS A 152 13.21 12.95 -13.91
CA LYS A 152 13.61 13.38 -12.59
C LYS A 152 12.99 14.73 -12.26
N SER A 153 12.43 14.84 -11.06
CA SER A 153 11.91 16.07 -10.49
C SER A 153 12.47 16.29 -9.09
N SER A 154 12.96 17.50 -8.83
CA SER A 154 13.35 17.96 -7.50
C SER A 154 12.56 19.21 -7.07
N PHE A 155 11.50 19.54 -7.80
CA PHE A 155 10.66 20.71 -7.57
C PHE A 155 9.20 20.35 -7.25
N GLY A 156 8.81 19.09 -7.44
CA GLY A 156 7.45 18.65 -7.21
C GLY A 156 7.07 18.61 -5.72
N HIS A 157 8.06 18.36 -4.87
CA HIS A 157 7.89 18.32 -3.42
C HIS A 157 8.99 19.11 -2.71
N SER A 158 8.65 19.75 -1.58
CA SER A 158 9.60 20.45 -0.71
C SER A 158 10.09 19.58 0.45
N GLU A 159 9.35 18.55 0.79
CA GLU A 159 9.63 17.60 1.87
C GLU A 159 9.72 16.15 1.33
N LEU A 160 9.80 15.17 2.23
CA LEU A 160 9.96 13.76 1.86
C LEU A 160 8.79 13.25 0.99
N VAL A 161 9.12 12.64 -0.14
CA VAL A 161 8.14 11.93 -1.00
C VAL A 161 7.82 10.59 -0.37
N ARG A 162 6.59 10.43 0.09
CA ARG A 162 6.11 9.23 0.80
C ARG A 162 5.42 8.22 -0.10
N CYS A 163 4.90 8.69 -1.24
CA CYS A 163 4.19 7.84 -2.19
C CYS A 163 4.50 8.24 -3.63
N VAL A 164 4.78 7.24 -4.46
CA VAL A 164 4.69 7.31 -5.93
C VAL A 164 3.78 6.17 -6.38
N LYS A 165 2.86 6.46 -7.32
CA LYS A 165 1.89 5.47 -7.80
C LYS A 165 1.55 5.69 -9.27
N PHE A 166 1.78 4.69 -10.11
CA PHE A 166 1.29 4.73 -11.48
C PHE A 166 -0.22 4.50 -11.52
N TYR A 167 -0.91 5.35 -12.24
CA TYR A 167 -2.34 5.23 -12.48
C TYR A 167 -2.68 5.61 -13.91
N ASP A 168 -3.02 4.63 -14.72
CA ASP A 168 -3.25 4.80 -16.15
C ASP A 168 -2.08 5.57 -16.81
N ILE A 169 -2.33 6.72 -17.40
CA ILE A 169 -1.32 7.59 -18.03
C ILE A 169 -0.64 8.54 -17.04
N TYR A 170 -0.94 8.44 -15.76
CA TYR A 170 -0.45 9.35 -14.73
C TYR A 170 0.56 8.70 -13.81
N LEU A 171 1.42 9.54 -13.21
CA LEU A 171 2.14 9.24 -12.00
C LEU A 171 1.61 10.16 -10.89
N LEU A 172 1.01 9.57 -9.87
CA LEU A 172 0.62 10.24 -8.63
C LEU A 172 1.83 10.26 -7.71
N THR A 173 2.09 11.39 -7.07
CA THR A 173 3.15 11.52 -6.06
C THR A 173 2.62 12.29 -4.87
N ALA A 174 3.01 11.91 -3.66
CA ALA A 174 2.57 12.56 -2.44
C ALA A 174 3.68 12.60 -1.40
N GLY A 175 3.65 13.60 -0.52
CA GLY A 175 4.73 13.85 0.42
C GLY A 175 4.32 14.48 1.75
N GLU A 176 5.32 14.70 2.58
CA GLU A 176 5.18 15.32 3.89
C GLU A 176 4.86 16.83 3.80
N ASP A 177 5.01 17.44 2.65
CA ASP A 177 4.63 18.82 2.32
C ASP A 177 3.12 19.02 2.11
N ASN A 178 2.30 18.03 2.42
CA ASN A 178 0.84 18.02 2.28
C ASN A 178 0.34 18.01 0.83
N ILE A 179 1.24 17.84 -0.13
CA ILE A 179 0.96 17.95 -1.56
C ILE A 179 0.78 16.57 -2.19
N ILE A 180 -0.20 16.48 -3.09
CA ILE A 180 -0.32 15.41 -4.08
C ILE A 180 -0.14 16.06 -5.45
N ASN A 181 0.85 15.62 -6.23
CA ASN A 181 1.03 16.02 -7.61
C ASN A 181 0.60 14.88 -8.56
N ILE A 182 0.02 15.26 -9.68
CA ILE A 182 -0.41 14.38 -10.76
C ILE A 182 0.39 14.72 -12.00
N PHE A 183 1.35 13.88 -12.35
CA PHE A 183 2.15 14.02 -13.56
C PHE A 183 1.49 13.26 -14.70
N ASN A 184 1.22 13.93 -15.83
CA ASN A 184 0.70 13.34 -17.04
C ASN A 184 1.87 12.79 -17.89
N LEU A 185 1.86 11.48 -18.15
CA LEU A 185 2.88 10.78 -18.91
C LEU A 185 2.45 10.46 -20.35
N LYS A 186 1.25 10.89 -20.78
CA LYS A 186 0.63 10.52 -22.06
C LYS A 186 1.46 10.88 -23.30
N ASN A 187 2.15 12.01 -23.29
CA ASN A 187 2.88 12.52 -24.45
C ASN A 187 4.33 12.05 -24.50
N THR A 188 4.64 10.99 -23.77
CA THR A 188 5.98 10.46 -23.67
C THR A 188 6.06 9.23 -24.57
N ASP A 189 6.46 9.44 -25.84
CA ASP A 189 6.86 8.35 -26.70
C ASP A 189 8.21 7.80 -26.18
N ILE A 190 8.11 6.88 -25.22
CA ILE A 190 9.26 6.29 -24.52
C ILE A 190 10.14 5.50 -25.50
N ASP A 191 9.59 5.10 -26.64
CA ASP A 191 10.27 4.33 -27.67
C ASP A 191 10.92 5.21 -28.75
N SER A 192 10.59 6.50 -28.81
CA SER A 192 11.21 7.40 -29.78
C SER A 192 12.71 7.58 -29.48
N LYS A 193 13.52 7.67 -30.56
CA LYS A 193 14.96 7.95 -30.44
C LYS A 193 15.27 9.32 -29.83
N GLU A 194 14.27 10.18 -29.72
CA GLU A 194 14.36 11.56 -29.22
C GLU A 194 13.97 11.75 -27.74
N VAL A 195 13.94 10.69 -26.91
CA VAL A 195 13.68 10.84 -25.47
C VAL A 195 14.84 11.59 -24.78
N ASN A 196 14.97 12.87 -25.09
CA ASN A 196 15.80 13.83 -24.36
C ASN A 196 14.97 14.73 -23.43
N LYS A 197 13.63 14.57 -23.41
CA LYS A 197 12.76 15.35 -22.51
C LYS A 197 12.61 14.61 -21.18
N ASN A 198 12.87 15.35 -20.11
CA ASN A 198 12.57 14.87 -18.75
C ASN A 198 11.07 14.66 -18.58
N LEU A 199 10.62 13.42 -18.32
CA LEU A 199 9.21 13.07 -18.15
C LEU A 199 8.56 13.75 -16.94
N LEU A 200 9.35 14.18 -15.98
CA LEU A 200 8.90 14.83 -14.75
C LEU A 200 9.26 16.34 -14.77
N ASN A 201 8.96 17.03 -15.86
CA ASN A 201 9.09 18.49 -15.93
C ASN A 201 7.81 19.18 -15.41
N LYS A 202 7.88 20.50 -15.20
CA LYS A 202 6.75 21.30 -14.67
C LYS A 202 5.52 21.27 -15.58
N ASP A 203 5.73 21.22 -16.89
CA ASP A 203 4.64 21.26 -17.87
C ASP A 203 3.81 19.97 -17.87
N ASN A 204 4.37 18.91 -17.31
CA ASN A 204 3.68 17.63 -17.17
C ASN A 204 2.87 17.50 -15.86
N ILE A 205 2.93 18.48 -14.97
CA ILE A 205 2.02 18.50 -13.79
C ILE A 205 0.64 18.95 -14.26
N GLU A 206 -0.29 17.99 -14.25
CA GLU A 206 -1.68 18.26 -14.63
C GLU A 206 -2.48 18.87 -13.48
N ALA A 207 -2.21 18.41 -12.25
CA ALA A 207 -2.86 18.94 -11.05
C ALA A 207 -1.95 18.85 -9.83
N THR A 208 -2.18 19.80 -8.90
CA THR A 208 -1.56 19.82 -7.58
C THR A 208 -2.66 20.00 -6.54
N ILE A 209 -2.71 19.11 -5.56
CA ILE A 209 -3.74 19.09 -4.51
C ILE A 209 -3.05 19.25 -3.17
N ASN A 210 -3.50 20.20 -2.36
CA ASN A 210 -3.03 20.41 -0.99
C ASN A 210 -4.10 19.90 -0.02
N LEU A 211 -3.79 18.84 0.76
CA LEU A 211 -4.70 18.30 1.77
C LEU A 211 -4.56 18.98 3.14
N GLY A 212 -3.58 19.88 3.33
CA GLY A 212 -3.30 20.48 4.62
C GLY A 212 -2.70 19.54 5.67
N GLN A 213 -2.44 18.30 5.30
CA GLN A 213 -1.89 17.24 6.16
C GLN A 213 -0.87 16.43 5.36
N SER A 214 0.21 15.98 6.01
CA SER A 214 1.24 15.14 5.38
C SER A 214 0.63 13.83 4.87
N VAL A 215 0.89 13.50 3.60
CA VAL A 215 0.30 12.35 2.91
C VAL A 215 1.27 11.17 2.92
N LEU A 216 0.81 10.04 3.47
CA LEU A 216 1.58 8.79 3.50
C LEU A 216 1.42 7.97 2.23
N ASN A 217 0.17 7.87 1.75
CA ASN A 217 -0.13 6.99 0.62
C ASN A 217 -1.31 7.52 -0.19
N VAL A 218 -1.33 7.20 -1.47
CA VAL A 218 -2.41 7.55 -2.42
C VAL A 218 -2.78 6.31 -3.20
N PHE A 219 -4.08 6.10 -3.38
CA PHE A 219 -4.61 4.96 -4.15
C PHE A 219 -5.62 5.45 -5.18
N PRO A 220 -5.52 4.98 -6.43
CA PRO A 220 -6.60 5.16 -7.38
C PRO A 220 -7.85 4.42 -6.91
N ILE A 221 -9.02 5.07 -6.96
CA ILE A 221 -10.30 4.46 -6.63
C ILE A 221 -11.06 4.12 -7.91
N GLN A 222 -11.46 5.14 -8.64
CA GLN A 222 -12.22 5.04 -9.88
C GLN A 222 -11.94 6.28 -10.73
N THR A 223 -12.45 6.30 -11.95
CA THR A 223 -12.26 7.45 -12.85
C THR A 223 -12.64 8.76 -12.15
N GLY A 224 -11.69 9.67 -12.05
CA GLY A 224 -11.89 11.00 -11.46
C GLY A 224 -11.71 11.08 -9.94
N TYR A 225 -11.41 9.96 -9.25
CA TYR A 225 -11.20 9.95 -7.80
C TYR A 225 -9.97 9.16 -7.38
N ILE A 226 -9.29 9.68 -6.35
CA ILE A 226 -8.24 8.99 -5.63
C ILE A 226 -8.55 8.99 -4.12
N SER A 227 -8.00 8.05 -3.38
CA SER A 227 -7.95 8.12 -1.93
C SER A 227 -6.56 8.49 -1.44
N ALA A 228 -6.49 9.12 -0.28
CA ALA A 228 -5.24 9.45 0.39
C ALA A 228 -5.31 9.07 1.87
N ILE A 229 -4.21 8.55 2.40
CA ILE A 229 -4.00 8.28 3.83
C ILE A 229 -2.93 9.25 4.32
N THR A 230 -3.19 9.91 5.45
CA THR A 230 -2.30 10.90 6.03
C THR A 230 -1.52 10.37 7.24
N THR A 231 -0.47 11.09 7.63
CA THR A 231 0.35 10.76 8.81
C THR A 231 -0.42 10.84 10.14
N VAL A 232 -1.50 11.59 10.17
CA VAL A 232 -2.37 11.69 11.35
C VAL A 232 -3.48 10.65 11.39
N ASN A 233 -3.44 9.67 10.44
CA ASN A 233 -4.40 8.59 10.30
C ASN A 233 -5.81 9.06 9.89
N THR A 234 -5.89 10.08 9.04
CA THR A 234 -7.10 10.42 8.32
C THR A 234 -7.09 9.80 6.92
N PHE A 235 -8.26 9.42 6.46
CA PHE A 235 -8.51 8.91 5.12
C PHE A 235 -9.33 9.93 4.35
N HIS A 236 -8.88 10.27 3.16
CA HIS A 236 -9.57 11.23 2.29
C HIS A 236 -9.97 10.57 0.98
N VAL A 237 -11.12 10.98 0.46
CA VAL A 237 -11.50 10.75 -0.93
C VAL A 237 -11.44 12.08 -1.66
N VAL A 238 -10.61 12.15 -2.68
CA VAL A 238 -10.25 13.38 -3.37
C VAL A 238 -10.77 13.33 -4.80
N SER A 239 -11.50 14.36 -5.21
CA SER A 239 -11.91 14.55 -6.60
C SER A 239 -10.75 15.14 -7.41
N LEU A 240 -10.44 14.51 -8.53
CA LEU A 240 -9.44 15.02 -9.48
C LEU A 240 -9.97 16.19 -10.32
N GLU A 241 -11.29 16.27 -10.52
CA GLU A 241 -11.92 17.36 -11.25
C GLU A 241 -11.82 18.68 -10.51
N ASN A 242 -12.14 18.66 -9.20
CA ASN A 242 -12.16 19.87 -8.36
C ASN A 242 -10.87 20.07 -7.55
N CYS A 243 -9.97 19.09 -7.56
CA CYS A 243 -8.74 19.07 -6.78
C CYS A 243 -8.97 19.28 -5.26
N THR A 244 -10.07 18.73 -4.73
CA THR A 244 -10.49 18.89 -3.34
C THR A 244 -10.87 17.58 -2.67
N SER A 245 -10.66 17.49 -1.35
CA SER A 245 -11.20 16.40 -0.55
C SER A 245 -12.72 16.50 -0.48
N GLN A 246 -13.41 15.43 -0.86
CA GLN A 246 -14.87 15.32 -0.85
C GLN A 246 -15.37 14.61 0.41
N TYR A 247 -14.54 13.77 1.00
CA TYR A 247 -14.88 13.00 2.17
C TYR A 247 -13.63 12.77 3.03
N GLU A 248 -13.80 12.87 4.34
CA GLU A 248 -12.75 12.60 5.32
C GLU A 248 -13.28 11.62 6.39
N PHE A 249 -12.43 10.65 6.75
CA PHE A 249 -12.66 9.72 7.84
C PHE A 249 -11.45 9.74 8.78
N ASP A 250 -11.69 10.00 10.07
CA ASP A 250 -10.65 9.94 11.10
C ASP A 250 -10.62 8.55 11.74
N ALA A 251 -9.50 7.86 11.62
CA ALA A 251 -9.32 6.55 12.25
C ALA A 251 -9.14 6.63 13.77
N LYS A 252 -8.80 7.79 14.34
CA LYS A 252 -8.72 7.97 15.78
C LYS A 252 -10.13 8.08 16.40
N ASN A 253 -10.91 7.03 16.24
CA ASN A 253 -12.26 6.95 16.74
C ASN A 253 -12.29 6.17 18.06
N GLU A 254 -12.62 6.87 19.17
CA GLU A 254 -12.67 6.29 20.51
C GLU A 254 -13.78 5.23 20.66
N GLU A 255 -14.89 5.39 19.95
CA GLU A 255 -16.01 4.43 20.00
C GLU A 255 -15.61 3.09 19.36
N LEU A 256 -14.86 3.15 18.27
CA LEU A 256 -14.36 1.98 17.55
C LEU A 256 -13.10 1.41 18.20
N LYS A 257 -12.43 2.16 19.07
CA LYS A 257 -11.13 1.83 19.67
C LYS A 257 -10.10 1.44 18.62
N ILE A 258 -10.04 2.20 17.53
CA ILE A 258 -9.04 2.09 16.46
C ILE A 258 -8.10 3.29 16.50
N ASN A 259 -6.89 3.14 15.98
CA ASN A 259 -5.83 4.12 16.14
C ASN A 259 -5.15 4.48 14.81
N TYR A 260 -5.16 3.57 13.81
CA TYR A 260 -4.42 3.75 12.57
C TYR A 260 -5.09 3.04 11.39
N ILE A 261 -4.71 3.50 10.20
CA ILE A 261 -5.14 2.93 8.93
C ILE A 261 -4.00 2.05 8.41
N LEU A 262 -4.32 0.83 8.00
CA LEU A 262 -3.37 -0.10 7.40
C LEU A 262 -3.35 0.02 5.89
N GLU A 263 -4.52 -0.08 5.27
CA GLU A 263 -4.61 -0.15 3.81
C GLU A 263 -6.02 0.23 3.33
N SER A 264 -6.14 0.65 2.09
CA SER A 264 -7.42 0.88 1.44
C SER A 264 -7.52 0.13 0.12
N TYR A 265 -8.71 -0.37 -0.18
CA TYR A 265 -9.00 -1.13 -1.39
C TYR A 265 -10.27 -0.60 -2.04
N PHE A 266 -10.27 -0.48 -3.36
CA PHE A 266 -11.50 -0.24 -4.10
C PHE A 266 -12.11 -1.57 -4.53
N ASN A 267 -13.36 -1.80 -4.14
CA ASN A 267 -14.12 -2.97 -4.55
C ASN A 267 -14.91 -2.63 -5.81
N GLN A 268 -14.49 -3.18 -6.95
CA GLN A 268 -15.12 -2.89 -8.24
C GLN A 268 -16.56 -3.41 -8.36
N ASN A 269 -16.87 -4.52 -7.66
CA ASN A 269 -18.21 -5.13 -7.73
C ASN A 269 -19.23 -4.33 -6.91
N SER A 270 -18.90 -3.97 -5.68
CA SER A 270 -19.78 -3.21 -4.79
C SER A 270 -19.63 -1.69 -4.93
N LYS A 271 -18.63 -1.21 -5.72
CA LYS A 271 -18.30 0.21 -5.92
C LYS A 271 -18.11 0.99 -4.62
N ASN A 272 -17.62 0.32 -3.58
CA ASN A 272 -17.29 0.94 -2.31
C ASN A 272 -15.77 0.88 -2.06
N ILE A 273 -15.33 1.71 -1.11
CA ILE A 273 -13.96 1.67 -0.63
C ILE A 273 -13.95 0.83 0.64
N GLU A 274 -13.08 -0.15 0.70
CA GLU A 274 -12.83 -0.97 1.87
C GLU A 274 -11.57 -0.45 2.58
N LEU A 275 -11.73 0.00 3.83
CA LEU A 275 -10.65 0.52 4.64
C LEU A 275 -10.33 -0.47 5.76
N LEU A 276 -9.11 -0.96 5.79
CA LEU A 276 -8.61 -1.81 6.86
C LEU A 276 -7.92 -0.96 7.91
N VAL A 277 -8.43 -1.00 9.13
CA VAL A 277 -7.98 -0.18 10.25
C VAL A 277 -7.61 -1.04 11.44
N GLY A 278 -6.68 -0.57 12.26
CA GLY A 278 -6.16 -1.31 13.40
C GLY A 278 -6.06 -0.52 14.69
N SER A 279 -5.83 -1.22 15.79
CA SER A 279 -5.49 -0.63 17.09
C SER A 279 -4.21 -1.22 17.67
N PHE A 280 -3.62 -0.50 18.61
CA PHE A 280 -2.43 -0.97 19.34
C PHE A 280 -2.74 -2.16 20.27
N GLN A 281 -4.02 -2.45 20.53
CA GLN A 281 -4.46 -3.61 21.30
C GLN A 281 -4.78 -4.85 20.42
N GLY A 282 -4.34 -4.84 19.14
CA GLY A 282 -4.53 -5.99 18.25
C GLY A 282 -5.93 -6.12 17.67
N ARG A 283 -6.71 -5.05 17.65
CA ARG A 283 -8.03 -5.01 17.01
C ARG A 283 -7.90 -4.65 15.55
N ILE A 284 -8.72 -5.28 14.71
CA ILE A 284 -8.83 -5.01 13.27
C ILE A 284 -10.29 -4.81 12.90
N CYS A 285 -10.56 -3.80 12.10
CA CYS A 285 -11.87 -3.58 11.50
C CYS A 285 -11.74 -3.41 9.99
N LEU A 286 -12.68 -3.97 9.24
CA LEU A 286 -12.92 -3.65 7.84
C LEU A 286 -14.13 -2.73 7.75
N ILE A 287 -13.88 -1.52 7.28
CA ILE A 287 -14.88 -0.47 7.15
C ILE A 287 -15.18 -0.26 5.68
N ASN A 288 -16.46 -0.28 5.32
CA ASN A 288 -16.90 0.13 4.00
C ASN A 288 -17.23 1.62 4.00
N ILE A 289 -16.69 2.34 3.04
CA ILE A 289 -17.00 3.75 2.78
C ILE A 289 -17.77 3.83 1.48
N PHE A 290 -18.92 4.46 1.52
CA PHE A 290 -19.81 4.71 0.40
C PHE A 290 -19.84 6.22 0.12
N ILE A 291 -19.64 6.61 -1.12
CA ILE A 291 -19.70 8.01 -1.54
C ILE A 291 -20.81 8.13 -2.56
N ASP A 292 -21.74 9.03 -2.31
CA ASP A 292 -22.82 9.32 -3.25
C ASP A 292 -22.35 10.23 -4.41
N ASN A 293 -23.23 10.44 -5.40
CA ASN A 293 -22.90 11.29 -6.55
C ASN A 293 -22.72 12.78 -6.21
N LYS A 294 -23.00 13.17 -4.96
CA LYS A 294 -22.80 14.54 -4.44
C LYS A 294 -21.54 14.68 -3.61
N GLY A 295 -20.78 13.60 -3.44
CA GLY A 295 -19.57 13.57 -2.61
C GLY A 295 -19.82 13.30 -1.12
N ASN A 296 -21.10 13.09 -0.68
CA ASN A 296 -21.37 12.77 0.71
C ASN A 296 -20.93 11.33 1.00
N GLY A 297 -20.10 11.15 2.02
CA GLY A 297 -19.62 9.85 2.43
C GLY A 297 -20.38 9.31 3.64
N LYS A 298 -20.58 7.99 3.64
CA LYS A 298 -21.06 7.23 4.81
C LYS A 298 -20.16 6.03 4.99
N TYR A 299 -19.96 5.61 6.23
CA TYR A 299 -19.22 4.38 6.49
C TYR A 299 -20.05 3.40 7.33
N ASN A 300 -19.73 2.11 7.18
CA ASN A 300 -20.19 1.08 8.11
C ASN A 300 -19.05 0.09 8.39
N ILE A 301 -19.08 -0.51 9.57
CA ILE A 301 -18.18 -1.60 9.92
C ILE A 301 -18.76 -2.88 9.37
N LYS A 302 -17.99 -3.57 8.52
CA LYS A 302 -18.41 -4.82 7.91
C LYS A 302 -17.90 -6.04 8.68
N TYR A 303 -16.61 -6.03 9.01
CA TYR A 303 -15.96 -7.11 9.74
C TYR A 303 -15.11 -6.58 10.88
N PHE A 304 -14.96 -7.42 11.89
CA PHE A 304 -14.24 -7.12 13.11
C PHE A 304 -13.44 -8.35 13.55
N LEU A 305 -12.24 -8.11 14.07
CA LEU A 305 -11.40 -9.10 14.74
C LEU A 305 -10.80 -8.47 15.98
N ASP A 306 -10.86 -9.17 17.12
CA ASP A 306 -10.08 -8.85 18.30
C ASP A 306 -9.14 -10.03 18.58
N THR A 307 -7.85 -9.79 18.51
CA THR A 307 -6.86 -10.85 18.73
C THR A 307 -6.63 -11.12 20.21
N ASN A 308 -7.14 -10.25 21.10
CA ASN A 308 -6.91 -10.28 22.55
C ASN A 308 -5.42 -10.33 22.94
N ILE A 309 -4.56 -9.85 22.05
CA ILE A 309 -3.12 -9.76 22.25
C ILE A 309 -2.70 -8.33 21.93
N GLU A 310 -1.96 -7.69 22.82
CA GLU A 310 -1.36 -6.38 22.54
C GLU A 310 -0.32 -6.52 21.43
N GLN A 311 -0.65 -6.05 20.25
CA GLN A 311 0.22 -6.05 19.07
C GLN A 311 -0.23 -4.98 18.10
N MET A 312 0.70 -4.50 17.30
CA MET A 312 0.43 -3.60 16.20
C MET A 312 0.59 -4.35 14.87
N PHE A 313 -0.36 -4.16 13.96
CA PHE A 313 -0.21 -4.65 12.60
C PHE A 313 0.53 -3.60 11.77
N ASN A 314 1.67 -3.99 11.22
CA ASN A 314 2.55 -3.08 10.49
C ASN A 314 2.15 -2.91 9.02
N SER A 315 1.56 -3.95 8.44
CA SER A 315 1.17 -3.95 7.04
C SER A 315 0.11 -5.00 6.77
N ALA A 316 -0.63 -4.81 5.69
CA ALA A 316 -1.70 -5.70 5.26
C ALA A 316 -1.67 -5.90 3.74
N GLY A 317 -2.34 -6.95 3.28
CA GLY A 317 -2.54 -7.22 1.87
C GLY A 317 -3.86 -7.94 1.64
N ARG A 318 -4.38 -7.88 0.41
CA ARG A 318 -5.61 -8.54 0.00
C ARG A 318 -5.36 -9.42 -1.23
N PHE A 319 -5.53 -10.72 -1.08
CA PHE A 319 -5.41 -11.68 -2.20
C PHE A 319 -6.69 -11.73 -3.07
N SER A 320 -7.83 -11.55 -2.42
CA SER A 320 -9.15 -11.52 -3.09
C SER A 320 -10.12 -10.69 -2.27
N GLU A 321 -11.35 -10.51 -2.76
CA GLU A 321 -12.41 -9.81 -2.01
C GLU A 321 -12.74 -10.45 -0.65
N LYS A 322 -12.30 -11.70 -0.43
CA LYS A 322 -12.62 -12.47 0.77
C LYS A 322 -11.41 -12.92 1.58
N LEU A 323 -10.20 -12.74 1.07
CA LEU A 323 -8.98 -13.24 1.69
C LEU A 323 -7.97 -12.12 1.93
N TYR A 324 -7.68 -11.87 3.19
CA TYR A 324 -6.77 -10.84 3.67
C TYR A 324 -5.60 -11.46 4.41
N ILE A 325 -4.46 -10.79 4.36
CA ILE A 325 -3.27 -11.14 5.13
C ILE A 325 -2.80 -9.93 5.91
N LEU A 326 -2.45 -10.14 7.18
CA LEU A 326 -1.90 -9.10 8.05
C LEU A 326 -0.61 -9.59 8.66
N VAL A 327 0.30 -8.67 8.87
CA VAL A 327 1.58 -8.93 9.53
C VAL A 327 1.74 -8.01 10.73
N SER A 328 2.22 -8.58 11.85
CA SER A 328 2.36 -7.84 13.09
C SER A 328 3.82 -7.54 13.45
N ASP A 329 4.01 -6.59 14.33
CA ASP A 329 5.29 -6.24 14.97
C ASP A 329 5.88 -7.39 15.80
N THR A 330 5.05 -8.37 16.20
CA THR A 330 5.47 -9.56 16.94
C THR A 330 5.89 -10.72 16.03
N GLY A 331 5.99 -10.51 14.71
CA GLY A 331 6.38 -11.53 13.74
C GLY A 331 5.26 -12.51 13.37
N LEU A 332 4.02 -12.20 13.70
CA LEU A 332 2.87 -13.05 13.36
C LEU A 332 2.27 -12.66 12.00
N ILE A 333 1.94 -13.68 11.23
CA ILE A 333 1.19 -13.58 9.99
C ILE A 333 -0.21 -14.15 10.23
N TYR A 334 -1.23 -13.34 9.99
CA TYR A 334 -2.64 -13.75 10.07
C TYR A 334 -3.24 -13.83 8.67
N LEU A 335 -3.85 -14.98 8.36
CA LEU A 335 -4.64 -15.15 7.16
C LEU A 335 -6.12 -15.13 7.55
N LEU A 336 -6.85 -14.14 7.06
CA LEU A 336 -8.24 -13.87 7.45
C LEU A 336 -9.18 -14.08 6.26
N SER A 337 -10.34 -14.68 6.53
CA SER A 337 -11.43 -14.80 5.55
C SER A 337 -12.70 -14.10 6.02
N THR A 338 -13.46 -13.65 5.04
CA THR A 338 -14.83 -13.15 5.21
C THR A 338 -15.91 -14.17 4.82
N ASP A 339 -15.54 -15.41 4.48
CA ASP A 339 -16.50 -16.43 3.99
C ASP A 339 -17.42 -17.00 5.07
N ASN A 340 -16.98 -17.06 6.33
CA ASN A 340 -17.81 -17.50 7.44
C ASN A 340 -18.45 -16.31 8.14
N GLN A 341 -19.75 -16.12 7.92
CA GLN A 341 -20.54 -15.02 8.50
C GLN A 341 -21.00 -15.35 9.92
N ASN A 342 -20.06 -15.55 10.85
CA ASN A 342 -20.42 -15.53 12.25
C ASN A 342 -20.72 -14.09 12.65
N LYS A 343 -21.96 -13.83 13.08
CA LYS A 343 -22.38 -12.51 13.54
C LYS A 343 -21.55 -12.12 14.76
N TYR A 344 -20.89 -10.99 14.73
CA TYR A 344 -20.16 -10.49 15.88
C TYR A 344 -21.17 -10.09 16.98
N ILE A 345 -21.11 -10.78 18.14
CA ILE A 345 -21.89 -10.46 19.31
C ILE A 345 -20.93 -9.82 20.32
N ASN A 346 -21.04 -8.51 20.52
CA ASN A 346 -20.29 -7.83 21.56
C ASN A 346 -20.86 -8.22 22.93
N ASN A 347 -20.14 -9.06 23.69
CA ASN A 347 -20.55 -9.54 25.02
C ASN A 347 -20.54 -8.43 26.09
N ASN A 348 -19.95 -7.30 25.82
CA ASN A 348 -20.09 -6.09 26.63
C ASN A 348 -21.29 -5.31 26.10
N ASN A 349 -22.40 -5.30 26.80
CA ASN A 349 -23.71 -4.68 26.54
C ASN A 349 -23.72 -3.20 26.05
N ASN A 350 -22.66 -2.73 25.45
CA ASN A 350 -22.60 -1.47 24.71
C ASN A 350 -22.76 -1.80 23.22
N ILE A 351 -23.99 -1.80 22.79
CA ILE A 351 -24.36 -1.72 21.39
C ILE A 351 -23.61 -0.52 20.82
N ILE A 352 -22.70 -0.75 19.86
CA ILE A 352 -22.19 0.32 19.01
C ILE A 352 -23.39 0.83 18.23
N ASN A 353 -24.09 1.79 18.80
CA ASN A 353 -25.17 2.48 18.12
C ASN A 353 -24.51 3.32 17.02
N ASN A 354 -24.60 2.85 15.80
CA ASN A 354 -24.42 3.68 14.63
C ASN A 354 -25.48 4.80 14.71
N LYS A 355 -25.18 5.85 15.43
CA LYS A 355 -25.86 7.11 15.20
C LYS A 355 -25.44 7.56 13.81
N ASN A 356 -26.40 7.51 12.89
CA ASN A 356 -26.37 8.30 11.69
C ASN A 356 -26.29 9.78 12.12
N ASP A 357 -25.11 10.27 12.37
CA ASP A 357 -24.89 11.70 12.41
C ASP A 357 -24.98 12.18 10.96
N MET A 358 -26.22 12.44 10.53
CA MET A 358 -26.45 13.45 9.52
C MET A 358 -25.92 14.75 10.12
N ILE A 359 -24.76 15.16 9.72
CA ILE A 359 -24.38 16.55 9.79
C ILE A 359 -25.09 17.20 8.61
N ASP A 360 -26.28 17.71 8.87
CA ASP A 360 -26.94 18.69 8.01
C ASP A 360 -26.13 19.99 8.10
N TYR A 361 -25.41 20.27 7.02
CA TYR A 361 -24.99 21.63 6.64
C TYR A 361 -25.33 21.86 5.19
#